data_0703791ce1b52c6a857bd3faf676a43c
#
_entry.id   0703791ce1b52c6a857bd3faf676a43c
#
_cell.length_a   1.000
_cell.length_b   1.000
_cell.length_c   1.000
_cell.angle_alpha   90.00
_cell.angle_beta   90.00
_cell.angle_gamma   90.00
#
_symmetry.space_group_name_H-M   'P 1'
#
loop_
_entity.id
_entity.type
_entity.pdbx_description
1 polymer ?
#
loop_
_entity_poly.entity_id
_entity_poly.type
_entity_poly.pdbx_seq_one_letter_code
_entity_poly.pdbx_strand_id
1 'polypeptide(L)'
;NNKTEIIVPTVTFVAPVNAIIYNSGSPIFMDVDKYFNIDLNKTLEFLDKKTKFKNGYTINKKTGKKILAIIIVHVWGNAVYLDEIKKICKRKNIKIIEDASESLGTKYKLGKFKNHMTGTVGDIGIYSFNGNKIITGGNGGVLVTNNSKIAKKAKYLSSQAIDDSDFYIHKKIGYNFRLSSLNAALC
;
A
#
# COMPACT_ATOMS: atom_id res chain seq x y z
N ASN A 1 -16.91 -4.99 14.11
CA ASN A 1 -16.17 -3.95 14.89
C ASN A 1 -14.82 -3.68 14.24
N ASN A 2 -14.78 -2.66 13.36
CA ASN A 2 -13.54 -2.18 12.73
C ASN A 2 -12.56 -1.68 13.79
N LYS A 3 -11.59 -2.52 14.17
CA LYS A 3 -10.59 -2.19 15.21
C LYS A 3 -9.33 -1.53 14.66
N THR A 4 -9.23 -1.36 13.33
CA THR A 4 -8.01 -0.88 12.66
C THR A 4 -8.29 0.28 11.72
N GLU A 5 -7.30 1.14 11.58
CA GLU A 5 -7.31 2.28 10.68
C GLU A 5 -6.09 2.25 9.76
N ILE A 6 -6.27 2.81 8.56
CA ILE A 6 -5.20 2.96 7.56
C ILE A 6 -5.26 4.39 7.03
N ILE A 7 -4.13 5.07 7.03
CA ILE A 7 -4.00 6.42 6.47
C ILE A 7 -3.97 6.32 4.95
N VAL A 8 -4.71 7.18 4.27
CA VAL A 8 -4.82 7.25 2.81
C VAL A 8 -5.02 8.70 2.36
N PRO A 9 -4.43 9.16 1.24
CA PRO A 9 -4.68 10.52 0.75
C PRO A 9 -6.12 10.68 0.27
N THR A 10 -6.63 11.92 0.30
CA THR A 10 -7.96 12.28 -0.23
C THR A 10 -8.00 12.26 -1.75
N VAL A 11 -6.88 12.52 -2.42
CA VAL A 11 -6.76 12.41 -3.88
C VAL A 11 -6.11 11.07 -4.20
N THR A 12 -6.93 10.14 -4.65
CA THR A 12 -6.53 8.80 -5.08
C THR A 12 -7.63 8.17 -5.91
N PHE A 13 -7.32 7.14 -6.66
CA PHE A 13 -8.33 6.28 -7.24
C PHE A 13 -9.10 5.56 -6.11
N VAL A 14 -10.31 5.09 -6.38
CA VAL A 14 -11.17 4.46 -5.36
C VAL A 14 -10.60 3.14 -4.81
N ALA A 15 -9.75 2.46 -5.57
CA ALA A 15 -9.23 1.14 -5.22
C ALA A 15 -8.48 1.07 -3.88
N PRO A 16 -7.55 1.97 -3.54
CA PRO A 16 -6.90 1.98 -2.23
C PRO A 16 -7.87 2.09 -1.06
N VAL A 17 -8.90 2.94 -1.20
CA VAL A 17 -9.94 3.12 -0.16
C VAL A 17 -10.81 1.88 -0.03
N ASN A 18 -11.26 1.32 -1.16
CA ASN A 18 -12.06 0.10 -1.17
C ASN A 18 -11.31 -1.08 -0.57
N ALA A 19 -10.01 -1.21 -0.86
CA ALA A 19 -9.18 -2.26 -0.26
C ALA A 19 -9.15 -2.19 1.28
N ILE A 20 -9.13 -0.99 1.86
CA ILE A 20 -9.25 -0.80 3.30
C ILE A 20 -10.59 -1.31 3.82
N ILE A 21 -11.68 -0.92 3.16
CA ILE A 21 -13.06 -1.25 3.56
C ILE A 21 -13.33 -2.75 3.42
N TYR A 22 -12.91 -3.37 2.31
CA TYR A 22 -13.05 -4.82 2.08
C TYR A 22 -12.35 -5.66 3.15
N ASN A 23 -11.28 -5.12 3.75
CA ASN A 23 -10.60 -5.77 4.87
C ASN A 23 -11.11 -5.31 6.23
N SER A 24 -12.33 -4.76 6.30
CA SER A 24 -12.95 -4.26 7.53
C SER A 24 -12.09 -3.24 8.28
N GLY A 25 -11.26 -2.47 7.57
CA GLY A 25 -10.53 -1.32 8.08
C GLY A 25 -11.34 -0.03 7.97
N SER A 26 -10.90 1.02 8.64
CA SER A 26 -11.44 2.37 8.48
C SER A 26 -10.37 3.27 7.85
N PRO A 27 -10.67 4.02 6.77
CA PRO A 27 -9.72 4.97 6.21
C PRO A 27 -9.59 6.20 7.13
N ILE A 28 -8.36 6.69 7.29
CA ILE A 28 -8.07 8.03 7.79
C ILE A 28 -7.64 8.84 6.58
N PHE A 29 -8.51 9.70 6.12
CA PHE A 29 -8.19 10.57 4.99
C PHE A 29 -7.22 11.65 5.41
N MET A 30 -6.17 11.81 4.62
CA MET A 30 -5.16 12.84 4.79
C MET A 30 -5.18 13.78 3.60
N ASP A 31 -5.04 15.05 3.86
CA ASP A 31 -5.01 16.09 2.84
C ASP A 31 -3.84 15.92 1.89
N VAL A 32 -3.85 16.63 0.77
CA VAL A 32 -2.81 16.58 -0.25
C VAL A 32 -2.11 17.93 -0.39
N ASP A 33 -0.89 17.88 -0.90
CA ASP A 33 -0.07 19.04 -1.20
C ASP A 33 -0.43 19.64 -2.60
N LYS A 34 0.31 20.65 -3.02
CA LYS A 34 0.13 21.31 -4.33
C LYS A 34 0.44 20.42 -5.55
N TYR A 35 1.02 19.25 -5.32
CA TYR A 35 1.31 18.25 -6.35
C TYR A 35 0.33 17.06 -6.31
N PHE A 36 -0.73 17.19 -5.52
CA PHE A 36 -1.74 16.15 -5.27
C PHE A 36 -1.22 14.91 -4.53
N ASN A 37 0.00 14.94 -4.06
CA ASN A 37 0.54 13.91 -3.18
C ASN A 37 0.07 14.12 -1.75
N ILE A 38 0.07 13.06 -0.94
CA ILE A 38 -0.26 13.17 0.49
C ILE A 38 0.58 14.28 1.16
N ASP A 39 -0.08 15.19 1.86
CA ASP A 39 0.58 16.29 2.58
C ASP A 39 1.42 15.73 3.73
N LEU A 40 2.73 15.75 3.55
CA LEU A 40 3.68 15.20 4.52
C LEU A 40 3.64 15.96 5.84
N ASN A 41 3.53 17.29 5.81
CA ASN A 41 3.54 18.10 7.03
C ASN A 41 2.31 17.80 7.88
N LYS A 42 1.12 17.79 7.30
CA LYS A 42 -0.14 17.43 7.97
C LYS A 42 -0.11 15.98 8.46
N THR A 43 0.46 15.08 7.69
CA THR A 43 0.58 13.66 8.05
C THR A 43 1.51 13.48 9.26
N LEU A 44 2.66 14.13 9.26
CA LEU A 44 3.62 14.09 10.37
C LEU A 44 3.01 14.72 11.63
N GLU A 45 2.34 15.86 11.49
CA GLU A 45 1.65 16.52 12.60
C GLU A 45 0.53 15.64 13.19
N PHE A 46 -0.28 14.99 12.34
CA PHE A 46 -1.29 14.04 12.79
C PHE A 46 -0.67 12.89 13.57
N LEU A 47 0.37 12.27 13.02
CA LEU A 47 1.07 11.16 13.67
C LEU A 47 1.70 11.57 15.00
N ASP A 48 2.21 12.78 15.11
CA ASP A 48 2.79 13.27 16.36
C ASP A 48 1.74 13.66 17.39
N LYS A 49 0.82 14.56 17.04
CA LYS A 49 -0.11 15.17 17.99
C LYS A 49 -1.38 14.34 18.25
N LYS A 50 -1.91 13.62 17.24
CA LYS A 50 -3.21 12.93 17.32
C LYS A 50 -3.09 11.42 17.56
N THR A 51 -1.88 10.89 17.70
CA THR A 51 -1.68 9.47 18.00
C THR A 51 -0.85 9.26 19.27
N LYS A 52 -0.96 8.07 19.85
CA LYS A 52 -0.10 7.58 20.93
C LYS A 52 0.45 6.20 20.57
N PHE A 53 1.68 5.92 20.99
CA PHE A 53 2.29 4.60 20.84
C PHE A 53 2.13 3.82 22.14
N LYS A 54 1.47 2.66 22.10
CA LYS A 54 1.22 1.83 23.27
C LYS A 54 1.22 0.34 22.86
N ASN A 55 1.91 -0.49 23.61
CA ASN A 55 1.97 -1.95 23.42
C ASN A 55 2.33 -2.36 21.98
N GLY A 56 3.32 -1.67 21.37
CA GLY A 56 3.80 -1.97 20.02
C GLY A 56 2.91 -1.47 18.88
N TYR A 57 1.85 -0.71 19.18
CA TYR A 57 0.92 -0.16 18.18
C TYR A 57 0.76 1.34 18.28
N THR A 58 0.59 1.97 17.13
CA THR A 58 0.13 3.35 17.06
C THR A 58 -1.39 3.37 17.14
N ILE A 59 -1.90 4.17 18.06
CA ILE A 59 -3.33 4.28 18.37
C ILE A 59 -3.78 5.71 18.09
N ASN A 60 -4.84 5.89 17.33
CA ASN A 60 -5.51 7.17 17.14
C ASN A 60 -6.19 7.59 18.45
N LYS A 61 -5.83 8.77 18.96
CA LYS A 61 -6.38 9.26 20.25
C LYS A 61 -7.90 9.51 20.20
N LYS A 62 -8.43 9.88 19.01
CA LYS A 62 -9.86 10.18 18.83
C LYS A 62 -10.73 8.91 18.80
N THR A 63 -10.29 7.88 18.09
CA THR A 63 -11.09 6.68 17.83
C THR A 63 -10.73 5.50 18.73
N GLY A 64 -9.56 5.53 19.37
CA GLY A 64 -9.01 4.40 20.10
C GLY A 64 -8.54 3.23 19.22
N LYS A 65 -8.64 3.34 17.89
CA LYS A 65 -8.28 2.27 16.94
C LYS A 65 -6.78 2.26 16.65
N LYS A 66 -6.29 1.08 16.25
CA LYS A 66 -4.90 0.90 15.83
C LYS A 66 -4.69 1.38 14.41
N ILE A 67 -3.67 2.19 14.16
CA ILE A 67 -3.22 2.57 12.82
C ILE A 67 -2.17 1.55 12.39
N LEU A 68 -2.48 0.74 11.37
CA LEU A 68 -1.60 -0.35 10.93
C LEU A 68 -0.69 0.05 9.77
N ALA A 69 -1.19 0.87 8.87
CA ALA A 69 -0.47 1.25 7.67
C ALA A 69 -0.82 2.67 7.20
N ILE A 70 0.02 3.16 6.31
CA ILE A 70 -0.22 4.33 5.48
C ILE A 70 -0.09 3.91 4.02
N ILE A 71 -1.04 4.30 3.19
CA ILE A 71 -0.96 4.16 1.74
C ILE A 71 -0.41 5.46 1.17
N ILE A 72 0.70 5.36 0.49
CA ILE A 72 1.33 6.44 -0.26
C ILE A 72 0.98 6.24 -1.73
N VAL A 73 0.28 7.19 -2.33
CA VAL A 73 -0.06 7.16 -3.75
C VAL A 73 0.86 8.12 -4.48
N HIS A 74 1.59 7.62 -5.47
CA HIS A 74 2.44 8.43 -6.34
C HIS A 74 1.62 8.95 -7.52
N VAL A 75 0.79 9.97 -7.24
CA VAL A 75 -0.24 10.47 -8.16
C VAL A 75 0.40 10.94 -9.46
N TRP A 76 -0.13 10.46 -10.59
CA TRP A 76 0.34 10.77 -11.95
C TRP A 76 1.84 10.62 -12.17
N GLY A 77 2.47 9.70 -11.45
CA GLY A 77 3.91 9.47 -11.54
C GLY A 77 4.77 10.39 -10.68
N ASN A 78 4.18 11.30 -9.88
CA ASN A 78 4.92 12.16 -8.97
C ASN A 78 5.36 11.39 -7.72
N ALA A 79 6.67 11.20 -7.55
CA ALA A 79 7.22 10.51 -6.39
C ALA A 79 7.00 11.31 -5.10
N VAL A 80 6.33 10.73 -4.12
CA VAL A 80 6.20 11.29 -2.77
C VAL A 80 7.54 11.20 -2.03
N TYR A 81 7.99 12.27 -1.39
CA TYR A 81 9.21 12.26 -0.59
C TYR A 81 9.04 11.42 0.68
N LEU A 82 9.79 10.32 0.82
CA LEU A 82 9.54 9.30 1.84
C LEU A 82 10.47 9.33 3.05
N ASP A 83 11.53 10.12 3.07
CA ASP A 83 12.56 10.03 4.12
C ASP A 83 11.99 10.19 5.53
N GLU A 84 11.23 11.25 5.77
CA GLU A 84 10.66 11.54 7.08
C GLU A 84 9.48 10.60 7.41
N ILE A 85 8.64 10.31 6.43
CA ILE A 85 7.52 9.35 6.60
C ILE A 85 8.06 7.97 6.97
N LYS A 86 9.10 7.49 6.30
CA LYS A 86 9.67 6.17 6.60
C LYS A 86 10.28 6.13 8.00
N LYS A 87 10.92 7.22 8.41
CA LYS A 87 11.50 7.36 9.74
C LYS A 87 10.43 7.31 10.84
N ILE A 88 9.34 8.08 10.70
CA ILE A 88 8.27 8.09 11.70
C ILE A 88 7.46 6.79 11.70
N CYS A 89 7.17 6.23 10.53
CA CYS A 89 6.44 4.97 10.42
C CYS A 89 7.20 3.80 11.06
N LYS A 90 8.52 3.74 10.87
CA LYS A 90 9.38 2.76 11.56
C LYS A 90 9.27 2.90 13.08
N ARG A 91 9.40 4.13 13.62
CA ARG A 91 9.31 4.41 15.06
C ARG A 91 7.95 4.09 15.65
N LYS A 92 6.89 4.29 14.87
CA LYS A 92 5.49 4.08 15.28
C LYS A 92 4.92 2.72 14.86
N ASN A 93 5.73 1.83 14.30
CA ASN A 93 5.32 0.51 13.80
C ASN A 93 4.11 0.58 12.85
N ILE A 94 4.15 1.53 11.92
CA ILE A 94 3.18 1.70 10.85
C ILE A 94 3.80 1.18 9.56
N LYS A 95 3.10 0.34 8.81
CA LYS A 95 3.55 -0.18 7.52
C LYS A 95 3.33 0.83 6.41
N ILE A 96 4.22 0.86 5.43
CA ILE A 96 4.10 1.73 4.25
C ILE A 96 3.73 0.87 3.07
N ILE A 97 2.61 1.19 2.43
CA ILE A 97 2.17 0.61 1.16
C ILE A 97 2.29 1.71 0.11
N GLU A 98 3.15 1.50 -0.88
CA GLU A 98 3.28 2.41 -2.02
C GLU A 98 2.33 1.98 -3.14
N ASP A 99 1.35 2.79 -3.44
CA ASP A 99 0.57 2.66 -4.66
C ASP A 99 1.33 3.39 -5.80
N ALA A 100 2.07 2.61 -6.56
CA ALA A 100 2.85 3.03 -7.71
C ALA A 100 2.14 2.70 -9.04
N SER A 101 0.81 2.56 -9.00
CA SER A 101 -0.02 2.19 -10.17
C SER A 101 0.11 3.14 -11.35
N GLU A 102 0.55 4.38 -11.10
CA GLU A 102 0.74 5.42 -12.11
C GLU A 102 2.20 5.87 -12.25
N SER A 103 3.13 5.21 -11.54
CA SER A 103 4.52 5.67 -11.43
C SER A 103 5.55 4.62 -11.81
N LEU A 104 5.17 3.62 -12.60
CA LEU A 104 6.11 2.62 -13.10
C LEU A 104 7.26 3.31 -13.85
N GLY A 105 8.51 3.01 -13.48
CA GLY A 105 9.71 3.64 -14.04
C GLY A 105 10.12 4.95 -13.37
N THR A 106 9.25 5.60 -12.59
CA THR A 106 9.61 6.80 -11.83
C THR A 106 10.63 6.47 -10.73
N LYS A 107 11.66 7.31 -10.63
CA LYS A 107 12.70 7.21 -9.60
C LYS A 107 12.68 8.42 -8.68
N TYR A 108 12.95 8.19 -7.40
CA TYR A 108 13.19 9.26 -6.45
C TYR A 108 14.42 10.07 -6.87
N LYS A 109 14.29 11.39 -6.94
CA LYS A 109 15.39 12.28 -7.37
C LYS A 109 16.24 12.79 -6.22
N LEU A 110 15.70 12.79 -5.00
CA LEU A 110 16.31 13.41 -3.81
C LEU A 110 16.25 12.45 -2.61
N GLY A 111 16.98 12.77 -1.57
CA GLY A 111 16.96 12.09 -0.28
C GLY A 111 17.70 10.77 -0.25
N LYS A 112 17.44 9.99 0.79
CA LYS A 112 18.10 8.67 1.01
C LYS A 112 17.73 7.63 -0.03
N PHE A 113 16.59 7.80 -0.69
CA PHE A 113 16.07 6.86 -1.67
C PHE A 113 16.33 7.31 -3.11
N LYS A 114 17.23 8.29 -3.31
CA LYS A 114 17.64 8.72 -4.65
C LYS A 114 17.98 7.50 -5.52
N ASN A 115 17.47 7.51 -6.76
CA ASN A 115 17.59 6.45 -7.77
C ASN A 115 16.81 5.15 -7.49
N HIS A 116 16.18 4.97 -6.32
CA HIS A 116 15.22 3.87 -6.14
C HIS A 116 13.95 4.16 -6.95
N MET A 117 13.33 3.11 -7.46
CA MET A 117 12.02 3.23 -8.10
C MET A 117 10.92 3.43 -7.05
N THR A 118 9.92 4.23 -7.39
CA THR A 118 8.67 4.27 -6.61
C THR A 118 8.08 2.87 -6.52
N GLY A 119 7.44 2.53 -5.40
CA GLY A 119 6.96 1.17 -5.14
C GLY A 119 7.99 0.21 -4.54
N THR A 120 9.27 0.61 -4.41
CA THR A 120 10.33 -0.29 -3.89
C THR A 120 10.88 0.10 -2.53
N VAL A 121 10.40 1.20 -1.96
CA VAL A 121 10.91 1.76 -0.70
C VAL A 121 10.05 1.38 0.50
N GLY A 122 8.75 1.24 0.32
CA GLY A 122 7.81 0.81 1.36
C GLY A 122 7.98 -0.65 1.79
N ASP A 123 7.08 -1.12 2.65
CA ASP A 123 6.98 -2.54 3.01
C ASP A 123 6.37 -3.35 1.87
N ILE A 124 5.46 -2.73 1.10
CA ILE A 124 4.79 -3.29 -0.07
C ILE A 124 4.70 -2.20 -1.13
N GLY A 125 4.97 -2.55 -2.38
CA GLY A 125 4.68 -1.73 -3.54
C GLY A 125 3.67 -2.40 -4.47
N ILE A 126 2.88 -1.60 -5.17
CA ILE A 126 1.85 -2.07 -6.09
C ILE A 126 2.01 -1.34 -7.41
N TYR A 127 2.04 -2.09 -8.51
CA TYR A 127 1.97 -1.56 -9.87
C TYR A 127 0.75 -2.12 -10.57
N SER A 128 0.15 -1.34 -11.45
CA SER A 128 -1.02 -1.72 -12.23
C SER A 128 -0.65 -1.88 -13.71
N PHE A 129 -1.22 -2.90 -14.34
CA PHE A 129 -1.15 -3.16 -15.78
C PHE A 129 -2.51 -3.03 -16.45
N ASN A 130 -3.40 -2.23 -15.85
CA ASN A 130 -4.71 -1.95 -16.45
C ASN A 130 -4.57 -1.20 -17.77
N GLY A 131 -5.63 -1.19 -18.58
CA GLY A 131 -5.64 -0.67 -19.96
C GLY A 131 -5.12 0.75 -20.15
N ASN A 132 -5.25 1.61 -19.14
CA ASN A 132 -4.83 3.01 -19.17
C ASN A 132 -3.47 3.29 -18.50
N LYS A 133 -2.68 2.27 -18.17
CA LYS A 133 -1.40 2.44 -17.46
C LYS A 133 -0.23 2.55 -18.43
N ILE A 134 0.94 2.97 -17.92
CA ILE A 134 2.19 3.18 -18.68
C ILE A 134 2.59 1.91 -19.45
N ILE A 135 2.49 0.76 -18.80
CA ILE A 135 2.56 -0.56 -19.44
C ILE A 135 1.24 -1.27 -19.13
N THR A 136 0.64 -1.88 -20.14
CA THR A 136 -0.61 -2.59 -19.98
C THR A 136 -0.56 -4.00 -20.54
N GLY A 137 -1.14 -4.94 -19.77
CA GLY A 137 -1.54 -6.26 -20.24
C GLY A 137 -3.05 -6.37 -20.45
N GLY A 138 -3.76 -5.21 -20.61
CA GLY A 138 -5.20 -5.13 -20.65
C GLY A 138 -5.83 -5.11 -19.27
N ASN A 139 -5.30 -5.89 -18.33
CA ASN A 139 -5.70 -5.94 -16.92
C ASN A 139 -4.53 -6.50 -16.08
N GLY A 140 -4.69 -6.44 -14.75
CA GLY A 140 -3.75 -7.04 -13.81
C GLY A 140 -2.86 -6.04 -13.09
N GLY A 141 -1.88 -6.58 -12.39
CA GLY A 141 -0.92 -5.82 -11.62
C GLY A 141 0.07 -6.73 -10.90
N VAL A 142 1.03 -6.12 -10.22
CA VAL A 142 2.03 -6.84 -9.44
C VAL A 142 2.22 -6.20 -8.07
N LEU A 143 2.37 -7.05 -7.07
CA LEU A 143 2.79 -6.69 -5.73
C LEU A 143 4.28 -7.00 -5.58
N VAL A 144 5.05 -6.04 -5.12
CA VAL A 144 6.48 -6.19 -4.83
C VAL A 144 6.77 -5.96 -3.36
N THR A 145 7.70 -6.73 -2.80
CA THR A 145 8.13 -6.60 -1.42
C THR A 145 9.47 -7.29 -1.20
N ASN A 146 10.29 -6.74 -0.29
CA ASN A 146 11.52 -7.38 0.18
C ASN A 146 11.27 -8.37 1.33
N ASN A 147 10.03 -8.53 1.76
CA ASN A 147 9.66 -9.44 2.85
C ASN A 147 9.11 -10.77 2.30
N SER A 148 9.89 -11.82 2.38
CA SER A 148 9.53 -13.16 1.88
C SER A 148 8.25 -13.72 2.51
N LYS A 149 7.94 -13.38 3.76
CA LYS A 149 6.68 -13.82 4.43
C LYS A 149 5.47 -13.11 3.81
N ILE A 150 5.60 -11.81 3.50
CA ILE A 150 4.54 -11.05 2.81
C ILE A 150 4.36 -11.62 1.39
N ALA A 151 5.45 -11.83 0.65
CA ALA A 151 5.40 -12.38 -0.70
C ALA A 151 4.71 -13.76 -0.75
N LYS A 152 5.10 -14.68 0.15
CA LYS A 152 4.49 -16.01 0.25
C LYS A 152 3.00 -15.92 0.59
N LYS A 153 2.63 -15.03 1.54
CA LYS A 153 1.23 -14.85 1.92
C LYS A 153 0.39 -14.25 0.78
N ALA A 154 0.93 -13.25 0.08
CA ALA A 154 0.26 -12.64 -1.07
C ALA A 154 0.02 -13.67 -2.18
N LYS A 155 1.06 -14.45 -2.52
CA LYS A 155 0.95 -15.54 -3.51
C LYS A 155 -0.11 -16.58 -3.10
N TYR A 156 -0.11 -17.02 -1.85
CA TYR A 156 -1.08 -17.96 -1.32
C TYR A 156 -2.52 -17.42 -1.42
N LEU A 157 -2.76 -16.19 -0.97
CA LEU A 157 -4.09 -15.59 -1.01
C LEU A 157 -4.58 -15.30 -2.43
N SER A 158 -3.70 -14.85 -3.34
CA SER A 158 -4.05 -14.58 -4.74
C SER A 158 -4.27 -15.85 -5.59
N SER A 159 -3.86 -17.00 -5.05
CA SER A 159 -4.03 -18.33 -5.66
C SER A 159 -5.07 -19.15 -4.87
N GLN A 160 -6.19 -18.56 -4.52
CA GLN A 160 -7.36 -19.19 -3.90
C GLN A 160 -7.10 -19.74 -2.48
N ALA A 161 -5.96 -19.46 -1.86
CA ALA A 161 -5.56 -19.97 -0.56
C ALA A 161 -5.65 -21.51 -0.46
N ILE A 162 -5.16 -22.21 -1.48
CA ILE A 162 -5.14 -23.68 -1.51
C ILE A 162 -4.04 -24.16 -0.55
N ASP A 163 -4.43 -24.94 0.46
CA ASP A 163 -3.52 -25.58 1.42
C ASP A 163 -3.10 -26.98 0.96
N ASP A 164 -3.97 -27.66 0.24
CA ASP A 164 -3.71 -28.96 -0.36
C ASP A 164 -4.30 -28.99 -1.77
N SER A 165 -3.45 -29.23 -2.77
CA SER A 165 -3.85 -29.22 -4.17
C SER A 165 -4.59 -30.51 -4.59
N ASP A 166 -4.29 -31.63 -3.94
CA ASP A 166 -4.83 -32.94 -4.30
C ASP A 166 -6.27 -33.08 -3.81
N PHE A 167 -6.54 -32.51 -2.64
CA PHE A 167 -7.85 -32.55 -1.99
C PHE A 167 -8.60 -31.21 -2.03
N TYR A 168 -8.04 -30.17 -2.66
CA TYR A 168 -8.63 -28.83 -2.72
C TYR A 168 -9.03 -28.27 -1.36
N ILE A 169 -8.17 -28.47 -0.35
CA ILE A 169 -8.43 -27.98 1.02
C ILE A 169 -8.09 -26.49 1.12
N HIS A 170 -9.03 -25.71 1.64
CA HIS A 170 -8.89 -24.27 1.85
C HIS A 170 -9.14 -23.94 3.33
N LYS A 171 -8.12 -23.61 4.08
CA LYS A 171 -8.22 -23.18 5.50
C LYS A 171 -8.51 -21.69 5.64
N LYS A 172 -8.43 -20.92 4.55
CA LYS A 172 -8.68 -19.47 4.51
C LYS A 172 -9.43 -19.10 3.26
N ILE A 173 -10.10 -17.95 3.33
CA ILE A 173 -10.66 -17.31 2.13
C ILE A 173 -9.49 -16.79 1.30
N GLY A 174 -9.43 -17.19 0.04
CA GLY A 174 -8.49 -16.70 -0.96
C GLY A 174 -9.21 -16.17 -2.18
N TYR A 175 -8.44 -15.68 -3.15
CA TYR A 175 -8.95 -15.01 -4.33
C TYR A 175 -8.28 -15.56 -5.58
N ASN A 176 -8.96 -15.48 -6.70
CA ASN A 176 -8.38 -15.77 -8.00
C ASN A 176 -7.88 -14.45 -8.62
N PHE A 177 -6.77 -13.93 -8.09
CA PHE A 177 -6.20 -12.63 -8.46
C PHE A 177 -4.84 -12.74 -9.17
N ARG A 178 -4.53 -13.92 -9.71
CA ARG A 178 -3.32 -14.10 -10.50
C ARG A 178 -3.47 -13.46 -11.88
N LEU A 179 -2.46 -12.72 -12.29
CA LEU A 179 -2.32 -12.29 -13.68
C LEU A 179 -2.31 -13.53 -14.58
N SER A 180 -3.14 -13.57 -15.60
CA SER A 180 -3.15 -14.67 -16.55
C SER A 180 -1.86 -14.71 -17.36
N SER A 181 -1.45 -15.89 -17.83
CA SER A 181 -0.25 -16.02 -18.66
C SER A 181 -0.37 -15.22 -19.96
N LEU A 182 -1.56 -15.11 -20.52
CA LEU A 182 -1.84 -14.30 -21.71
C LEU A 182 -1.58 -12.80 -21.45
N ASN A 183 -2.15 -12.26 -20.38
CA ASN A 183 -1.94 -10.86 -20.00
C ASN A 183 -0.47 -10.59 -19.62
N ALA A 184 0.18 -11.55 -18.94
CA ALA A 184 1.58 -11.41 -18.57
C ALA A 184 2.52 -11.40 -19.79
N ALA A 185 2.17 -12.10 -20.86
CA ALA A 185 2.95 -12.12 -22.10
C ALA A 185 2.86 -10.79 -22.89
N LEU A 186 1.86 -9.96 -22.59
CA LEU A 186 1.70 -8.64 -23.20
C LEU A 186 2.48 -7.54 -22.47
N CYS A 187 2.88 -7.74 -21.20
CA CYS A 187 3.64 -6.80 -20.39
C CYS A 187 5.16 -6.95 -20.63
#